data_19970a7c8dcd3ce11790bff8e159f9aa
#
_entry.id   19970a7c8dcd3ce11790bff8e159f9aa
#
_cell.length_a   1.000
_cell.length_b   1.000
_cell.length_c   1.000
_cell.angle_alpha   90.00
_cell.angle_beta   90.00
_cell.angle_gamma   90.00
#
_symmetry.space_group_name_H-M   'P 1'
#
loop_
_entity.id
_entity.type
_entity.pdbx_description
1 polymer ?
#
loop_
_entity_poly.entity_id
_entity_poly.type
_entity_poly.pdbx_seq_one_letter_code
_entity_poly.pdbx_strand_id
1 'polypeptide(L)'
;MCATMENLPDCTQSVGRSSATSLQSNPQMDSITVFAQNYYGMTLILGIALLIFGGHLLVEGSVAIATRLGISKLVIGLTIVAFSTSSPELALNIIASMNGHSELCLGNIFGSNIANIGLVLGIGALICKLPVTGRIIKVEFPLLIFATLIVGVATLIGTLNAYWAIGFLCLFSFLMWTWFRIGNEDESQVAMQSEGAISEVQYSTIGAWAMLLTGLVLLALGGKATEIGAVTGALSLGMSEIVVGGTVVAIATSLPEVVTTIIAAKKGHPDLAVGNVVGSNIFNILFVLPITILVNPISISSDVWLYVVVMFVMTVLAWFLTMDSRIKPKEGGILVGLYIAFLAYVTFSIVT
;
A
#
# COMPACT_ATOMS: atom_id res chain seq x y z
N MET A 1 42.22 62.97 9.55
CA MET A 1 43.03 62.47 8.45
C MET A 1 42.23 61.34 7.79
N CYS A 2 41.57 61.67 6.65
CA CYS A 2 40.76 60.75 5.87
C CYS A 2 41.66 59.76 5.16
N ALA A 3 41.23 58.48 5.15
CA ALA A 3 41.61 57.47 4.13
C ALA A 3 40.51 56.43 4.00
N THR A 4 39.66 56.65 3.05
CA THR A 4 39.14 55.79 1.97
C THR A 4 38.84 54.31 2.30
N MET A 5 37.57 54.06 2.53
CA MET A 5 36.91 52.77 2.26
C MET A 5 36.61 52.64 0.78
N GLU A 6 37.33 51.80 0.08
CA GLU A 6 36.97 51.30 -1.24
C GLU A 6 37.47 49.86 -1.32
N ASN A 7 36.57 48.96 -1.79
CA ASN A 7 36.76 47.54 -2.09
C ASN A 7 36.24 46.53 -1.06
N LEU A 8 34.91 46.45 -0.96
CA LEU A 8 34.23 45.20 -0.60
C LEU A 8 33.61 44.60 -1.89
N PRO A 9 33.89 43.36 -2.23
CA PRO A 9 33.24 42.74 -3.40
C PRO A 9 31.77 42.41 -3.07
N ASP A 10 30.97 42.70 -4.05
CA ASP A 10 29.51 42.53 -4.12
C ASP A 10 29.11 41.04 -3.93
N CYS A 11 28.52 40.67 -2.79
CA CYS A 11 28.06 39.33 -2.44
C CYS A 11 26.64 39.01 -2.93
N THR A 12 26.16 39.65 -4.00
CA THR A 12 24.80 39.45 -4.49
C THR A 12 24.65 38.63 -5.76
N GLN A 13 25.67 37.83 -6.15
CA GLN A 13 25.56 37.00 -7.38
C GLN A 13 26.06 35.56 -7.19
N SER A 14 25.56 34.81 -6.22
CA SER A 14 25.81 33.34 -6.18
C SER A 14 24.70 32.51 -5.54
N VAL A 15 23.48 33.03 -5.51
CA VAL A 15 22.30 32.22 -5.16
C VAL A 15 21.48 32.03 -6.44
N GLY A 16 21.70 30.92 -7.11
CA GLY A 16 20.80 30.58 -8.24
C GLY A 16 21.49 29.88 -9.41
N ARG A 17 22.11 28.76 -9.20
CA ARG A 17 22.26 27.67 -10.19
C ARG A 17 22.77 26.42 -9.48
N SER A 18 21.96 25.87 -8.58
CA SER A 18 22.13 24.49 -8.16
C SER A 18 21.67 23.63 -9.32
N SER A 19 22.64 23.01 -9.96
CA SER A 19 22.62 21.85 -10.83
C SER A 19 21.30 21.04 -10.79
N ALA A 20 20.42 21.33 -11.73
CA ALA A 20 19.53 20.31 -12.27
C ALA A 20 20.46 19.26 -12.94
N THR A 21 20.91 18.30 -12.15
CA THR A 21 21.55 17.09 -12.67
C THR A 21 20.47 16.38 -13.49
N SER A 22 20.57 16.52 -14.80
CA SER A 22 19.80 15.80 -15.80
C SER A 22 19.95 14.30 -15.49
N LEU A 23 18.91 13.69 -14.90
CA LEU A 23 18.65 12.28 -15.05
C LEU A 23 18.68 12.03 -16.56
N GLN A 24 19.67 11.30 -17.06
CA GLN A 24 19.66 10.80 -18.42
C GLN A 24 18.50 9.82 -18.52
N SER A 25 17.34 10.34 -18.89
CA SER A 25 16.13 9.61 -19.17
C SER A 25 16.39 8.71 -20.38
N ASN A 26 15.99 7.46 -20.25
CA ASN A 26 16.05 6.50 -21.35
C ASN A 26 15.05 6.97 -22.43
N PRO A 27 15.48 7.28 -23.69
CA PRO A 27 14.62 7.89 -24.71
C PRO A 27 13.34 7.11 -25.04
N GLN A 28 13.33 5.78 -24.79
CA GLN A 28 12.15 4.94 -24.96
C GLN A 28 11.14 5.10 -23.81
N MET A 29 11.63 5.32 -22.60
CA MET A 29 10.73 5.56 -21.44
C MET A 29 10.07 6.93 -21.55
N ASP A 30 10.77 7.92 -22.10
CA ASP A 30 10.21 9.26 -22.30
C ASP A 30 9.07 9.27 -23.33
N SER A 31 9.18 8.50 -24.42
CA SER A 31 8.13 8.43 -25.45
C SER A 31 6.82 7.82 -24.93
N ILE A 32 6.89 6.78 -24.09
CA ILE A 32 5.72 6.16 -23.46
C ILE A 32 5.07 7.13 -22.45
N THR A 33 5.89 7.80 -21.65
CA THR A 33 5.41 8.75 -20.66
C THR A 33 4.77 9.98 -21.34
N VAL A 34 5.38 10.51 -22.38
CA VAL A 34 4.82 11.62 -23.17
C VAL A 34 3.51 11.23 -23.85
N PHE A 35 3.44 10.02 -24.41
CA PHE A 35 2.19 9.51 -24.99
C PHE A 35 1.08 9.40 -23.91
N ALA A 36 1.41 8.81 -22.76
CA ALA A 36 0.47 8.64 -21.65
C ALA A 36 -0.02 10.00 -21.11
N GLN A 37 0.83 11.01 -21.07
CA GLN A 37 0.48 12.37 -20.69
C GLN A 37 -0.44 13.07 -21.72
N ASN A 38 -0.15 12.92 -23.01
CA ASN A 38 -0.98 13.51 -24.07
C ASN A 38 -2.39 12.89 -24.15
N TYR A 39 -2.50 11.62 -23.77
CA TYR A 39 -3.76 10.86 -23.79
C TYR A 39 -4.21 10.42 -22.40
N TYR A 40 -4.06 11.30 -21.39
CA TYR A 40 -4.31 10.96 -19.98
C TYR A 40 -5.68 10.32 -19.71
N GLY A 41 -6.73 10.76 -20.40
CA GLY A 41 -8.06 10.18 -20.27
C GLY A 41 -8.11 8.72 -20.74
N MET A 42 -7.48 8.40 -21.87
CA MET A 42 -7.36 7.03 -22.37
C MET A 42 -6.45 6.19 -21.46
N THR A 43 -5.35 6.76 -20.99
CA THR A 43 -4.41 6.09 -20.07
C THR A 43 -5.10 5.74 -18.75
N LEU A 44 -5.93 6.63 -18.22
CA LEU A 44 -6.74 6.41 -17.02
C LEU A 44 -7.75 5.26 -17.23
N ILE A 45 -8.51 5.30 -18.32
CA ILE A 45 -9.50 4.26 -18.65
C ILE A 45 -8.83 2.90 -18.84
N LEU A 46 -7.71 2.85 -19.58
CA LEU A 46 -6.94 1.64 -19.77
C LEU A 46 -6.38 1.11 -18.43
N GLY A 47 -5.85 2.01 -17.59
CA GLY A 47 -5.35 1.66 -16.26
C GLY A 47 -6.43 1.01 -15.40
N ILE A 48 -7.62 1.60 -15.33
CA ILE A 48 -8.77 1.05 -14.59
C ILE A 48 -9.19 -0.32 -15.16
N ALA A 49 -9.23 -0.46 -16.48
CA ALA A 49 -9.57 -1.74 -17.12
C ALA A 49 -8.54 -2.84 -16.77
N LEU A 50 -7.25 -2.51 -16.81
CA LEU A 50 -6.16 -3.42 -16.41
C LEU A 50 -6.25 -3.79 -14.92
N LEU A 51 -6.57 -2.83 -14.04
CA LEU A 51 -6.78 -3.08 -12.61
C LEU A 51 -7.92 -4.07 -12.39
N ILE A 52 -9.08 -3.85 -13.02
CA ILE A 52 -10.25 -4.74 -12.87
C ILE A 52 -9.92 -6.15 -13.38
N PHE A 53 -9.37 -6.26 -14.58
CA PHE A 53 -9.05 -7.56 -15.18
C PHE A 53 -7.92 -8.27 -14.41
N GLY A 54 -6.87 -7.54 -14.04
CA GLY A 54 -5.77 -8.04 -13.21
C GLY A 54 -6.22 -8.52 -11.84
N GLY A 55 -7.10 -7.76 -11.18
CA GLY A 55 -7.69 -8.14 -9.89
C GLY A 55 -8.54 -9.41 -9.98
N HIS A 56 -9.31 -9.59 -11.05
CA HIS A 56 -10.03 -10.85 -11.29
C HIS A 56 -9.10 -12.05 -11.42
N LEU A 57 -8.04 -11.93 -12.24
CA LEU A 57 -7.07 -13.01 -12.44
C LEU A 57 -6.30 -13.31 -11.14
N LEU A 58 -5.88 -12.27 -10.41
CA LEU A 58 -5.17 -12.44 -9.15
C LEU A 58 -6.01 -13.19 -8.12
N VAL A 59 -7.28 -12.78 -7.93
CA VAL A 59 -8.18 -13.41 -6.95
C VAL A 59 -8.46 -14.88 -7.34
N GLU A 60 -8.78 -15.15 -8.60
CA GLU A 60 -9.05 -16.53 -9.05
C GLU A 60 -7.82 -17.43 -8.96
N GLY A 61 -6.66 -16.93 -9.43
CA GLY A 61 -5.40 -17.64 -9.32
C GLY A 61 -5.03 -17.95 -7.88
N SER A 62 -5.20 -16.96 -6.98
CA SER A 62 -4.93 -17.10 -5.54
C SER A 62 -5.84 -18.15 -4.89
N VAL A 63 -7.15 -18.11 -5.16
CA VAL A 63 -8.12 -19.08 -4.64
C VAL A 63 -7.81 -20.50 -5.16
N ALA A 64 -7.50 -20.64 -6.46
CA ALA A 64 -7.15 -21.93 -7.05
C ALA A 64 -5.85 -22.51 -6.45
N ILE A 65 -4.84 -21.67 -6.18
CA ILE A 65 -3.60 -22.08 -5.53
C ILE A 65 -3.86 -22.46 -4.07
N ALA A 66 -4.62 -21.64 -3.32
CA ALA A 66 -5.01 -21.93 -1.94
C ALA A 66 -5.62 -23.33 -1.83
N THR A 67 -6.66 -23.60 -2.63
CA THR A 67 -7.36 -24.89 -2.65
C THR A 67 -6.44 -26.07 -2.99
N ARG A 68 -5.50 -25.87 -3.94
CA ARG A 68 -4.59 -26.96 -4.36
C ARG A 68 -3.50 -27.26 -3.36
N LEU A 69 -2.98 -26.24 -2.69
CA LEU A 69 -1.91 -26.39 -1.71
C LEU A 69 -2.45 -26.74 -0.31
N GLY A 70 -3.78 -26.78 -0.14
CA GLY A 70 -4.38 -26.97 1.18
C GLY A 70 -4.04 -25.82 2.14
N ILE A 71 -3.98 -24.58 1.63
CA ILE A 71 -3.66 -23.37 2.41
C ILE A 71 -4.92 -22.52 2.53
N SER A 72 -5.21 -22.00 3.72
CA SER A 72 -6.39 -21.17 3.90
C SER A 72 -6.38 -19.90 3.03
N LYS A 73 -7.55 -19.47 2.56
CA LYS A 73 -7.71 -18.25 1.76
C LYS A 73 -7.23 -17.00 2.53
N LEU A 74 -7.34 -17.03 3.85
CA LEU A 74 -6.80 -16.00 4.72
C LEU A 74 -5.28 -15.89 4.58
N VAL A 75 -4.55 -17.03 4.67
CA VAL A 75 -3.09 -17.03 4.57
C VAL A 75 -2.62 -16.58 3.20
N ILE A 76 -3.30 -16.98 2.11
CA ILE A 76 -3.00 -16.49 0.77
C ILE A 76 -3.25 -14.97 0.67
N GLY A 77 -4.33 -14.47 1.29
CA GLY A 77 -4.61 -13.05 1.37
C GLY A 77 -3.53 -12.27 2.12
N LEU A 78 -3.14 -12.77 3.31
CA LEU A 78 -2.09 -12.18 4.15
C LEU A 78 -0.69 -12.22 3.51
N THR A 79 -0.45 -13.10 2.55
CA THR A 79 0.88 -13.34 1.98
C THR A 79 0.96 -12.95 0.50
N ILE A 80 0.56 -13.84 -0.39
CA ILE A 80 0.76 -13.71 -1.84
C ILE A 80 -0.01 -12.51 -2.39
N VAL A 81 -1.28 -12.36 -1.99
CA VAL A 81 -2.11 -11.24 -2.51
C VAL A 81 -1.59 -9.92 -1.95
N ALA A 82 -1.34 -9.83 -0.65
CA ALA A 82 -0.79 -8.64 -0.01
C ALA A 82 0.57 -8.23 -0.62
N PHE A 83 1.50 -9.19 -0.81
CA PHE A 83 2.76 -8.92 -1.52
C PHE A 83 2.53 -8.39 -2.92
N SER A 84 1.60 -9.00 -3.66
CA SER A 84 1.31 -8.64 -5.03
C SER A 84 0.80 -7.21 -5.17
N THR A 85 -0.11 -6.80 -4.28
CA THR A 85 -0.72 -5.47 -4.32
C THR A 85 0.22 -4.41 -3.76
N SER A 86 1.07 -4.73 -2.76
CA SER A 86 2.05 -3.80 -2.18
C SER A 86 3.42 -3.79 -2.92
N SER A 87 3.56 -4.51 -4.03
CA SER A 87 4.79 -4.48 -4.83
C SER A 87 5.06 -3.12 -5.49
N PRO A 88 4.05 -2.35 -5.96
CA PRO A 88 4.25 -0.99 -6.42
C PRO A 88 4.81 -0.06 -5.34
N GLU A 89 4.30 -0.16 -4.12
CA GLU A 89 4.80 0.59 -2.97
C GLU A 89 6.26 0.26 -2.69
N LEU A 90 6.63 -1.02 -2.73
CA LEU A 90 8.03 -1.44 -2.57
C LEU A 90 8.92 -0.82 -3.63
N ALA A 91 8.53 -0.88 -4.90
CA ALA A 91 9.30 -0.33 -6.01
C ALA A 91 9.47 1.19 -5.88
N LEU A 92 8.40 1.93 -5.56
CA LEU A 92 8.43 3.37 -5.33
C LEU A 92 9.38 3.72 -4.17
N ASN A 93 9.27 3.00 -3.05
CA ASN A 93 10.09 3.26 -1.87
C ASN A 93 11.57 2.97 -2.10
N ILE A 94 11.92 1.92 -2.84
CA ILE A 94 13.31 1.63 -3.22
C ILE A 94 13.87 2.80 -4.04
N ILE A 95 13.15 3.26 -5.08
CA ILE A 95 13.59 4.35 -5.94
C ILE A 95 13.71 5.67 -5.14
N ALA A 96 12.72 5.99 -4.32
CA ALA A 96 12.73 7.18 -3.48
C ALA A 96 13.89 7.16 -2.47
N SER A 97 14.15 6.01 -1.86
CA SER A 97 15.25 5.82 -0.90
C SER A 97 16.63 5.95 -1.58
N MET A 98 16.81 5.39 -2.77
CA MET A 98 18.04 5.55 -3.57
C MET A 98 18.34 7.02 -3.90
N ASN A 99 17.29 7.83 -4.05
CA ASN A 99 17.39 9.27 -4.32
C ASN A 99 17.45 10.13 -3.02
N GLY A 100 17.45 9.51 -1.84
CA GLY A 100 17.53 10.22 -0.56
C GLY A 100 16.24 10.89 -0.10
N HIS A 101 15.08 10.55 -0.68
CA HIS A 101 13.78 11.12 -0.34
C HIS A 101 13.12 10.39 0.84
N SER A 102 13.70 10.50 2.04
CA SER A 102 13.24 9.83 3.27
C SER A 102 11.78 10.14 3.63
N GLU A 103 11.37 11.40 3.51
CA GLU A 103 9.99 11.83 3.84
C GLU A 103 8.97 11.23 2.89
N LEU A 104 9.28 11.15 1.60
CA LEU A 104 8.44 10.48 0.61
C LEU A 104 8.27 9.00 0.94
N CYS A 105 9.34 8.32 1.35
CA CYS A 105 9.29 6.91 1.74
C CYS A 105 8.35 6.70 2.95
N LEU A 106 8.53 7.46 4.02
CA LEU A 106 7.70 7.33 5.23
C LEU A 106 6.24 7.73 4.97
N GLY A 107 6.04 8.82 4.22
CA GLY A 107 4.71 9.29 3.82
C GLY A 107 3.96 8.23 3.01
N ASN A 108 4.63 7.59 2.05
CA ASN A 108 4.03 6.52 1.25
C ASN A 108 3.70 5.28 2.12
N ILE A 109 4.64 4.80 2.94
CA ILE A 109 4.43 3.59 3.77
C ILE A 109 3.29 3.80 4.77
N PHE A 110 3.32 4.89 5.52
CA PHE A 110 2.29 5.15 6.53
C PHE A 110 0.97 5.59 5.90
N GLY A 111 1.03 6.39 4.84
CA GLY A 111 -0.14 6.81 4.07
C GLY A 111 -0.88 5.63 3.44
N SER A 112 -0.17 4.68 2.83
CA SER A 112 -0.77 3.45 2.29
C SER A 112 -1.41 2.60 3.39
N ASN A 113 -0.81 2.51 4.58
CA ASN A 113 -1.41 1.79 5.70
C ASN A 113 -2.70 2.45 6.20
N ILE A 114 -2.73 3.78 6.27
CA ILE A 114 -3.94 4.55 6.60
C ILE A 114 -5.02 4.34 5.51
N ALA A 115 -4.62 4.40 4.23
CA ALA A 115 -5.50 4.16 3.10
C ALA A 115 -6.07 2.74 3.09
N ASN A 116 -5.26 1.74 3.38
CA ASN A 116 -5.69 0.35 3.44
C ASN A 116 -6.77 0.13 4.50
N ILE A 117 -6.62 0.69 5.69
CA ILE A 117 -7.64 0.62 6.73
C ILE A 117 -8.84 1.53 6.40
N GLY A 118 -8.61 2.78 6.06
CA GLY A 118 -9.67 3.76 5.86
C GLY A 118 -10.44 3.57 4.57
N LEU A 119 -9.72 3.53 3.44
CA LEU A 119 -10.31 3.48 2.12
C LEU A 119 -10.62 2.04 1.69
N VAL A 120 -9.62 1.16 1.70
CA VAL A 120 -9.76 -0.20 1.13
C VAL A 120 -10.72 -1.05 1.95
N LEU A 121 -10.47 -1.20 3.26
CA LEU A 121 -11.34 -1.95 4.16
C LEU A 121 -12.72 -1.27 4.28
N GLY A 122 -12.73 0.07 4.36
CA GLY A 122 -13.95 0.87 4.43
C GLY A 122 -14.85 0.69 3.21
N ILE A 123 -14.33 0.81 1.98
CA ILE A 123 -15.09 0.59 0.74
C ILE A 123 -15.52 -0.88 0.64
N GLY A 124 -14.64 -1.83 0.95
CA GLY A 124 -14.98 -3.25 0.99
C GLY A 124 -16.23 -3.51 1.86
N ALA A 125 -16.26 -2.93 3.06
CA ALA A 125 -17.38 -3.07 4.00
C ALA A 125 -18.64 -2.30 3.56
N LEU A 126 -18.50 -1.18 2.83
CA LEU A 126 -19.65 -0.47 2.25
C LEU A 126 -20.35 -1.27 1.16
N ILE A 127 -19.58 -1.99 0.34
CA ILE A 127 -20.10 -2.77 -0.80
C ILE A 127 -20.76 -4.07 -0.33
N CYS A 128 -20.14 -4.75 0.63
CA CYS A 128 -20.67 -5.99 1.22
C CYS A 128 -20.30 -6.09 2.69
N LYS A 129 -21.16 -6.76 3.46
CA LYS A 129 -20.79 -7.13 4.82
C LYS A 129 -19.56 -8.02 4.76
N LEU A 130 -18.48 -7.63 5.45
CA LEU A 130 -17.27 -8.41 5.53
C LEU A 130 -17.27 -9.23 6.82
N PRO A 131 -17.58 -10.52 6.78
CA PRO A 131 -17.34 -11.40 7.91
C PRO A 131 -15.83 -11.44 8.18
N VAL A 132 -15.45 -11.45 9.45
CA VAL A 132 -14.07 -11.45 9.90
C VAL A 132 -13.86 -12.67 10.79
N THR A 133 -12.90 -13.49 10.47
CA THR A 133 -12.57 -14.70 11.25
C THR A 133 -12.01 -14.34 12.64
N GLY A 134 -12.25 -15.20 13.60
CA GLY A 134 -11.74 -15.03 14.96
C GLY A 134 -10.21 -14.93 15.01
N ARG A 135 -9.50 -15.52 14.05
CA ARG A 135 -8.04 -15.43 13.92
C ARG A 135 -7.60 -14.01 13.59
N ILE A 136 -8.23 -13.37 12.60
CA ILE A 136 -7.94 -11.95 12.26
C ILE A 136 -8.08 -11.06 13.49
N ILE A 137 -9.16 -11.26 14.26
CA ILE A 137 -9.47 -10.44 15.44
C ILE A 137 -8.46 -10.67 16.58
N LYS A 138 -8.12 -11.95 16.84
CA LYS A 138 -7.34 -12.35 18.02
C LYS A 138 -5.83 -12.37 17.80
N VAL A 139 -5.38 -12.45 16.55
CA VAL A 139 -3.96 -12.61 16.21
C VAL A 139 -3.50 -11.50 15.27
N GLU A 140 -4.11 -11.36 14.08
CA GLU A 140 -3.55 -10.52 13.03
C GLU A 140 -3.69 -9.02 13.33
N PHE A 141 -4.84 -8.55 13.81
CA PHE A 141 -4.99 -7.14 14.23
C PHE A 141 -4.12 -6.77 15.44
N PRO A 142 -4.08 -7.53 16.55
CA PRO A 142 -3.17 -7.28 17.65
C PRO A 142 -1.70 -7.22 17.23
N LEU A 143 -1.32 -8.08 16.28
CA LEU A 143 0.02 -8.12 15.73
C LEU A 143 0.32 -6.88 14.88
N LEU A 144 -0.64 -6.45 14.05
CA LEU A 144 -0.52 -5.20 13.29
C LEU A 144 -0.43 -3.99 14.22
N ILE A 145 -1.23 -3.94 15.29
CA ILE A 145 -1.15 -2.89 16.32
C ILE A 145 0.24 -2.91 16.98
N PHE A 146 0.75 -4.08 17.33
CA PHE A 146 2.09 -4.22 17.91
C PHE A 146 3.19 -3.75 16.95
N ALA A 147 3.13 -4.14 15.67
CA ALA A 147 4.06 -3.67 14.65
C ALA A 147 4.02 -2.14 14.48
N THR A 148 2.81 -1.56 14.46
CA THR A 148 2.62 -0.11 14.40
C THR A 148 3.20 0.61 15.61
N LEU A 149 3.06 0.04 16.83
CA LEU A 149 3.66 0.58 18.04
C LEU A 149 5.19 0.54 17.99
N ILE A 150 5.78 -0.57 17.56
CA ILE A 150 7.25 -0.68 17.42
C ILE A 150 7.78 0.37 16.46
N VAL A 151 7.12 0.56 15.32
CA VAL A 151 7.48 1.63 14.38
C VAL A 151 7.34 3.00 15.04
N GLY A 152 6.24 3.26 15.75
CA GLY A 152 6.06 4.49 16.50
C GLY A 152 7.19 4.75 17.49
N VAL A 153 7.61 3.75 18.26
CA VAL A 153 8.77 3.85 19.16
C VAL A 153 10.07 4.07 18.37
N ALA A 154 10.26 3.37 17.27
CA ALA A 154 11.45 3.51 16.43
C ALA A 154 11.58 4.94 15.87
N THR A 155 10.45 5.56 15.50
CA THR A 155 10.44 6.96 15.02
C THR A 155 10.81 7.99 16.10
N LEU A 156 10.64 7.68 17.41
CA LEU A 156 11.10 8.55 18.50
C LEU A 156 12.62 8.71 18.58
N ILE A 157 13.37 7.75 18.02
CA ILE A 157 14.84 7.73 18.10
C ILE A 157 15.48 8.65 17.05
N GLY A 158 14.70 9.16 16.11
CA GLY A 158 15.12 10.15 15.11
C GLY A 158 15.78 9.60 13.86
N THR A 159 16.31 8.38 13.88
CA THR A 159 16.87 7.72 12.70
C THR A 159 16.56 6.23 12.66
N LEU A 160 16.08 5.76 11.53
CA LEU A 160 15.90 4.34 11.26
C LEU A 160 17.11 3.82 10.48
N ASN A 161 17.83 2.90 11.09
CA ASN A 161 19.07 2.33 10.55
C ASN A 161 18.95 0.80 10.34
N ALA A 162 20.01 0.18 9.86
CA ALA A 162 20.06 -1.25 9.55
C ALA A 162 19.66 -2.18 10.73
N TYR A 163 19.87 -1.77 11.99
CA TYR A 163 19.48 -2.58 13.15
C TYR A 163 17.96 -2.71 13.25
N TRP A 164 17.23 -1.60 13.02
CA TRP A 164 15.78 -1.61 12.94
C TRP A 164 15.29 -2.47 11.78
N ALA A 165 15.93 -2.32 10.61
CA ALA A 165 15.57 -3.09 9.42
C ALA A 165 15.72 -4.60 9.66
N ILE A 166 16.83 -5.04 10.23
CA ILE A 166 17.05 -6.46 10.56
C ILE A 166 16.00 -6.95 11.54
N GLY A 167 15.71 -6.18 12.60
CA GLY A 167 14.68 -6.53 13.58
C GLY A 167 13.29 -6.72 12.95
N PHE A 168 12.87 -5.80 12.08
CA PHE A 168 11.59 -5.89 11.35
C PHE A 168 11.57 -7.10 10.39
N LEU A 169 12.64 -7.34 9.64
CA LEU A 169 12.73 -8.50 8.74
C LEU A 169 12.74 -9.83 9.49
N CYS A 170 13.38 -9.91 10.66
CA CYS A 170 13.31 -11.10 11.51
C CYS A 170 11.88 -11.35 11.99
N LEU A 171 11.19 -10.30 12.46
CA LEU A 171 9.79 -10.39 12.85
C LEU A 171 8.91 -10.80 11.67
N PHE A 172 9.09 -10.20 10.50
CA PHE A 172 8.39 -10.56 9.28
C PHE A 172 8.59 -12.03 8.90
N SER A 173 9.83 -12.50 8.91
CA SER A 173 10.17 -13.90 8.58
C SER A 173 9.54 -14.87 9.56
N PHE A 174 9.54 -14.53 10.87
CA PHE A 174 8.86 -15.32 11.89
C PHE A 174 7.34 -15.39 11.64
N LEU A 175 6.71 -14.27 11.26
CA LEU A 175 5.29 -14.24 10.95
C LEU A 175 4.96 -15.05 9.69
N MET A 176 5.73 -14.90 8.63
CA MET A 176 5.58 -15.74 7.44
C MET A 176 5.64 -17.22 7.79
N TRP A 177 6.63 -17.61 8.56
CA TRP A 177 6.78 -19.00 9.01
C TRP A 177 5.55 -19.48 9.81
N THR A 178 5.05 -18.66 10.75
CA THR A 178 3.85 -19.01 11.54
C THR A 178 2.60 -19.12 10.68
N TRP A 179 2.39 -18.20 9.74
CA TRP A 179 1.23 -18.21 8.86
C TRP A 179 1.20 -19.46 7.98
N PHE A 180 2.33 -19.84 7.37
CA PHE A 180 2.38 -21.06 6.58
C PHE A 180 2.22 -22.33 7.42
N ARG A 181 2.71 -22.34 8.66
CA ARG A 181 2.62 -23.50 9.53
C ARG A 181 1.20 -23.74 10.07
N ILE A 182 0.55 -22.69 10.53
CA ILE A 182 -0.80 -22.77 11.11
C ILE A 182 -1.87 -22.83 10.00
N GLY A 183 -1.63 -22.22 8.84
CA GLY A 183 -2.55 -22.26 7.71
C GLY A 183 -2.88 -23.67 7.21
N ASN A 184 -1.99 -24.63 7.46
CA ASN A 184 -2.20 -26.04 7.13
C ASN A 184 -3.04 -26.78 8.19
N GLU A 185 -3.16 -26.25 9.41
CA GLU A 185 -3.90 -26.90 10.50
C GLU A 185 -5.39 -26.51 10.51
N ASP A 186 -5.71 -25.26 10.15
CA ASP A 186 -7.09 -24.76 10.12
C ASP A 186 -7.94 -25.38 9.00
N GLU A 187 -7.35 -25.72 7.86
CA GLU A 187 -8.08 -26.33 6.74
C GLU A 187 -8.41 -27.82 6.96
N SER A 188 -7.61 -28.53 7.72
CA SER A 188 -7.92 -29.93 8.09
C SER A 188 -9.19 -30.03 8.94
N GLN A 189 -9.54 -28.99 9.70
CA GLN A 189 -10.80 -28.94 10.48
C GLN A 189 -11.99 -28.47 9.63
N VAL A 190 -11.77 -27.57 8.67
CA VAL A 190 -12.83 -27.06 7.76
C VAL A 190 -13.16 -28.10 6.69
N ALA A 191 -12.18 -28.82 6.17
CA ALA A 191 -12.39 -29.90 5.20
C ALA A 191 -13.21 -31.07 5.78
N MET A 192 -13.04 -31.38 7.06
CA MET A 192 -13.87 -32.40 7.73
C MET A 192 -15.33 -31.97 7.95
N GLN A 193 -15.62 -30.68 7.94
CA GLN A 193 -17.00 -30.15 8.09
C GLN A 193 -17.71 -29.87 6.77
N SER A 194 -16.99 -29.87 5.65
CA SER A 194 -17.52 -29.53 4.32
C SER A 194 -17.46 -30.71 3.33
N GLU A 195 -17.85 -31.91 3.73
CA GLU A 195 -17.99 -33.08 2.84
C GLU A 195 -19.03 -32.90 1.70
N GLY A 196 -19.47 -31.68 1.40
CA GLY A 196 -20.49 -31.40 0.36
C GLY A 196 -20.15 -30.35 -0.68
N ALA A 197 -19.03 -29.63 -0.55
CA ALA A 197 -18.70 -28.54 -1.49
C ALA A 197 -17.23 -28.57 -1.93
N ILE A 198 -16.81 -29.67 -2.55
CA ILE A 198 -15.63 -29.65 -3.43
C ILE A 198 -16.08 -28.88 -4.68
N SER A 199 -15.93 -27.54 -4.66
CA SER A 199 -15.92 -26.79 -5.91
C SER A 199 -14.78 -27.36 -6.74
N GLU A 200 -15.11 -28.03 -7.85
CA GLU A 200 -14.14 -28.57 -8.81
C GLU A 200 -13.10 -27.49 -9.09
N VAL A 201 -11.83 -27.80 -8.82
CA VAL A 201 -10.73 -26.91 -9.14
C VAL A 201 -10.67 -26.79 -10.67
N GLN A 202 -11.32 -25.77 -11.18
CA GLN A 202 -11.59 -25.55 -12.61
C GLN A 202 -10.31 -25.32 -13.44
N TYR A 203 -9.18 -24.99 -12.80
CA TYR A 203 -7.92 -24.63 -13.47
C TYR A 203 -6.80 -25.63 -13.16
N SER A 204 -5.92 -25.88 -14.13
CA SER A 204 -4.68 -26.64 -13.91
C SER A 204 -3.74 -25.88 -12.96
N THR A 205 -2.76 -26.57 -12.35
CA THR A 205 -1.76 -25.91 -11.48
C THR A 205 -1.01 -24.80 -12.22
N ILE A 206 -0.60 -25.07 -13.46
CA ILE A 206 0.07 -24.10 -14.34
C ILE A 206 -0.87 -22.94 -14.65
N GLY A 207 -2.15 -23.22 -14.93
CA GLY A 207 -3.16 -22.20 -15.18
C GLY A 207 -3.37 -21.27 -13.97
N ALA A 208 -3.47 -21.82 -12.76
CA ALA A 208 -3.61 -21.03 -11.54
C ALA A 208 -2.41 -20.10 -11.29
N TRP A 209 -1.18 -20.61 -11.45
CA TRP A 209 0.02 -19.76 -11.35
C TRP A 209 0.10 -18.72 -12.49
N ALA A 210 -0.26 -19.09 -13.70
CA ALA A 210 -0.30 -18.14 -14.83
C ALA A 210 -1.31 -17.02 -14.58
N MET A 211 -2.51 -17.33 -14.05
CA MET A 211 -3.51 -16.33 -13.69
C MET A 211 -3.00 -15.40 -12.59
N LEU A 212 -2.40 -15.93 -11.52
CA LEU A 212 -1.83 -15.14 -10.44
C LEU A 212 -0.75 -14.19 -10.94
N LEU A 213 0.23 -14.70 -11.68
CA LEU A 213 1.36 -13.88 -12.18
C LEU A 213 0.89 -12.85 -13.21
N THR A 214 -0.01 -13.22 -14.12
CA THR A 214 -0.59 -12.27 -15.08
C THR A 214 -1.41 -11.21 -14.36
N GLY A 215 -2.22 -11.61 -13.38
CA GLY A 215 -2.98 -10.67 -12.54
C GLY A 215 -2.09 -9.66 -11.83
N LEU A 216 -0.98 -10.11 -11.24
CA LEU A 216 0.02 -9.25 -10.61
C LEU A 216 0.61 -8.23 -11.60
N VAL A 217 1.05 -8.67 -12.77
CA VAL A 217 1.61 -7.78 -13.80
C VAL A 217 0.57 -6.76 -14.26
N LEU A 218 -0.67 -7.19 -14.49
CA LEU A 218 -1.74 -6.29 -14.92
C LEU A 218 -2.14 -5.29 -13.83
N LEU A 219 -2.13 -5.68 -12.55
CA LEU A 219 -2.37 -4.76 -11.44
C LEU A 219 -1.26 -3.71 -11.34
N ALA A 220 0.00 -4.11 -11.46
CA ALA A 220 1.14 -3.19 -11.44
C ALA A 220 1.09 -2.19 -12.60
N LEU A 221 0.87 -2.67 -13.82
CA LEU A 221 0.75 -1.83 -15.02
C LEU A 221 -0.50 -0.95 -14.97
N GLY A 222 -1.62 -1.50 -14.53
CA GLY A 222 -2.89 -0.79 -14.37
C GLY A 222 -2.81 0.29 -13.31
N GLY A 223 -2.20 0.02 -12.16
CA GLY A 223 -1.94 0.99 -11.10
C GLY A 223 -1.10 2.16 -11.62
N LYS A 224 0.02 1.86 -12.29
CA LYS A 224 0.89 2.91 -12.86
C LYS A 224 0.23 3.72 -13.96
N ALA A 225 -0.53 3.09 -14.85
CA ALA A 225 -1.28 3.80 -15.88
C ALA A 225 -2.37 4.69 -15.27
N THR A 226 -3.09 4.19 -14.25
CA THR A 226 -4.12 4.96 -13.53
C THR A 226 -3.50 6.16 -12.82
N GLU A 227 -2.37 5.98 -12.13
CA GLU A 227 -1.61 7.05 -11.49
C GLU A 227 -1.24 8.15 -12.50
N ILE A 228 -0.57 7.78 -13.60
CA ILE A 228 -0.16 8.76 -14.64
C ILE A 228 -1.38 9.49 -15.21
N GLY A 229 -2.43 8.76 -15.57
CA GLY A 229 -3.64 9.35 -16.13
C GLY A 229 -4.36 10.28 -15.16
N ALA A 230 -4.50 9.88 -13.90
CA ALA A 230 -5.16 10.67 -12.87
C ALA A 230 -4.36 11.94 -12.49
N VAL A 231 -3.05 11.81 -12.30
CA VAL A 231 -2.14 12.93 -11.99
C VAL A 231 -2.14 13.95 -13.13
N THR A 232 -1.92 13.50 -14.37
CA THR A 232 -1.91 14.39 -15.52
C THR A 232 -3.26 15.07 -15.73
N GLY A 233 -4.36 14.32 -15.56
CA GLY A 233 -5.71 14.87 -15.63
C GLY A 233 -5.95 15.94 -14.57
N ALA A 234 -5.59 15.70 -13.32
CA ALA A 234 -5.74 16.65 -12.21
C ALA A 234 -4.93 17.94 -12.44
N LEU A 235 -3.67 17.81 -12.88
CA LEU A 235 -2.82 18.96 -13.24
C LEU A 235 -3.42 19.75 -14.41
N SER A 236 -3.98 19.09 -15.43
CA SER A 236 -4.63 19.74 -16.57
C SER A 236 -5.89 20.50 -16.18
N LEU A 237 -6.55 20.12 -15.09
CA LEU A 237 -7.68 20.82 -14.49
C LEU A 237 -7.26 21.98 -13.57
N GLY A 238 -5.96 22.28 -13.48
CA GLY A 238 -5.42 23.39 -12.71
C GLY A 238 -5.19 23.10 -11.22
N MET A 239 -5.22 21.84 -10.80
CA MET A 239 -4.83 21.46 -9.45
C MET A 239 -3.32 21.65 -9.25
N SER A 240 -2.89 22.16 -8.09
CA SER A 240 -1.47 22.31 -7.79
C SER A 240 -0.80 20.94 -7.60
N GLU A 241 0.51 20.85 -7.92
CA GLU A 241 1.29 19.61 -7.75
C GLU A 241 1.24 19.09 -6.31
N ILE A 242 1.24 20.00 -5.34
CA ILE A 242 1.16 19.69 -3.90
C ILE A 242 -0.16 18.98 -3.57
N VAL A 243 -1.29 19.52 -4.05
CA VAL A 243 -2.63 18.92 -3.83
C VAL A 243 -2.73 17.58 -4.55
N VAL A 244 -2.23 17.49 -5.78
CA VAL A 244 -2.25 16.24 -6.56
C VAL A 244 -1.41 15.16 -5.87
N GLY A 245 -0.22 15.48 -5.39
CA GLY A 245 0.65 14.56 -4.66
C GLY A 245 0.00 14.05 -3.37
N GLY A 246 -0.56 14.94 -2.55
CA GLY A 246 -1.18 14.59 -1.27
C GLY A 246 -2.52 13.87 -1.37
N THR A 247 -3.18 13.89 -2.53
CA THR A 247 -4.53 13.28 -2.70
C THR A 247 -4.59 12.25 -3.82
N VAL A 248 -4.40 12.68 -5.07
CA VAL A 248 -4.59 11.82 -6.25
C VAL A 248 -3.59 10.68 -6.27
N VAL A 249 -2.32 10.95 -5.98
CA VAL A 249 -1.27 9.92 -5.93
C VAL A 249 -1.55 8.93 -4.81
N ALA A 250 -1.86 9.42 -3.60
CA ALA A 250 -2.13 8.56 -2.44
C ALA A 250 -3.31 7.60 -2.70
N ILE A 251 -4.36 8.06 -3.39
CA ILE A 251 -5.48 7.18 -3.76
C ILE A 251 -5.06 6.22 -4.87
N ALA A 252 -4.34 6.69 -5.89
CA ALA A 252 -4.00 5.91 -7.07
C ALA A 252 -3.08 4.71 -6.73
N THR A 253 -2.14 4.87 -5.79
CA THR A 253 -1.26 3.78 -5.35
C THR A 253 -1.99 2.68 -4.61
N SER A 254 -3.08 3.00 -3.89
CA SER A 254 -3.90 2.01 -3.17
C SER A 254 -5.03 1.38 -4.02
N LEU A 255 -5.16 1.73 -5.30
CA LEU A 255 -6.20 1.16 -6.17
C LEU A 255 -6.06 -0.34 -6.43
N PRO A 256 -4.87 -0.92 -6.59
CA PRO A 256 -4.70 -2.37 -6.65
C PRO A 256 -5.34 -3.09 -5.47
N GLU A 257 -5.12 -2.61 -4.24
CA GLU A 257 -5.72 -3.13 -3.02
C GLU A 257 -7.23 -2.98 -3.01
N VAL A 258 -7.75 -1.79 -3.38
CA VAL A 258 -9.20 -1.52 -3.45
C VAL A 258 -9.86 -2.51 -4.39
N VAL A 259 -9.36 -2.62 -5.62
CA VAL A 259 -9.96 -3.47 -6.66
C VAL A 259 -9.91 -4.95 -6.26
N THR A 260 -8.76 -5.42 -5.78
CA THR A 260 -8.58 -6.81 -5.34
C THR A 260 -9.50 -7.15 -4.17
N THR A 261 -9.58 -6.28 -3.16
CA THR A 261 -10.45 -6.45 -1.99
C THR A 261 -11.94 -6.49 -2.38
N ILE A 262 -12.39 -5.59 -3.26
CA ILE A 262 -13.78 -5.56 -3.75
C ILE A 262 -14.11 -6.84 -4.52
N ILE A 263 -13.21 -7.29 -5.41
CA ILE A 263 -13.43 -8.49 -6.22
C ILE A 263 -13.47 -9.73 -5.33
N ALA A 264 -12.53 -9.87 -4.39
CA ALA A 264 -12.50 -10.98 -3.44
C ALA A 264 -13.78 -11.05 -2.61
N ALA A 265 -14.21 -9.91 -2.06
CA ALA A 265 -15.43 -9.82 -1.27
C ALA A 265 -16.69 -10.17 -2.08
N LYS A 266 -16.83 -9.64 -3.31
CA LYS A 266 -17.97 -9.93 -4.20
C LYS A 266 -18.00 -11.39 -4.67
N LYS A 267 -16.84 -12.04 -4.80
CA LYS A 267 -16.74 -13.48 -5.15
C LYS A 267 -16.98 -14.42 -3.96
N GLY A 268 -17.32 -13.89 -2.77
CA GLY A 268 -17.57 -14.70 -1.58
C GLY A 268 -16.29 -15.19 -0.90
N HIS A 269 -15.19 -14.44 -1.03
CA HIS A 269 -13.91 -14.69 -0.37
C HIS A 269 -13.54 -13.55 0.59
N PRO A 270 -14.36 -13.28 1.64
CA PRO A 270 -14.12 -12.18 2.57
C PRO A 270 -12.81 -12.35 3.35
N ASP A 271 -12.42 -13.59 3.66
CA ASP A 271 -11.14 -13.86 4.34
C ASP A 271 -9.94 -13.44 3.49
N LEU A 272 -10.00 -13.68 2.17
CA LEU A 272 -9.01 -13.18 1.23
C LEU A 272 -8.98 -11.65 1.19
N ALA A 273 -10.18 -11.02 1.20
CA ALA A 273 -10.32 -9.56 1.15
C ALA A 273 -9.74 -8.89 2.40
N VAL A 274 -10.12 -9.34 3.60
CA VAL A 274 -9.61 -8.79 4.86
C VAL A 274 -8.14 -9.17 5.06
N GLY A 275 -7.76 -10.40 4.68
CA GLY A 275 -6.37 -10.86 4.67
C GLY A 275 -5.47 -9.99 3.80
N ASN A 276 -5.92 -9.59 2.60
CA ASN A 276 -5.20 -8.66 1.73
C ASN A 276 -4.92 -7.33 2.45
N VAL A 277 -5.94 -6.70 3.04
CA VAL A 277 -5.79 -5.40 3.72
C VAL A 277 -4.83 -5.48 4.91
N VAL A 278 -5.06 -6.43 5.82
CA VAL A 278 -4.23 -6.59 7.03
C VAL A 278 -2.81 -7.02 6.64
N GLY A 279 -2.70 -7.94 5.67
CA GLY A 279 -1.42 -8.40 5.13
C GLY A 279 -0.62 -7.29 4.48
N SER A 280 -1.23 -6.45 3.64
CA SER A 280 -0.56 -5.29 3.01
C SER A 280 -0.03 -4.31 4.07
N ASN A 281 -0.78 -4.06 5.14
CA ASN A 281 -0.30 -3.20 6.22
C ASN A 281 0.91 -3.80 6.96
N ILE A 282 0.87 -5.09 7.27
CA ILE A 282 1.99 -5.80 7.87
C ILE A 282 3.19 -5.81 6.90
N PHE A 283 2.94 -6.04 5.62
CA PHE A 283 3.95 -6.03 4.57
C PHE A 283 4.65 -4.68 4.48
N ASN A 284 3.88 -3.60 4.45
CA ASN A 284 4.42 -2.23 4.37
C ASN A 284 5.30 -1.91 5.58
N ILE A 285 4.90 -2.30 6.79
CA ILE A 285 5.66 -2.02 8.02
C ILE A 285 6.87 -2.95 8.18
N LEU A 286 6.69 -4.26 7.96
CA LEU A 286 7.71 -5.25 8.33
C LEU A 286 8.56 -5.73 7.16
N PHE A 287 8.24 -5.36 5.92
CA PHE A 287 9.01 -5.72 4.75
C PHE A 287 9.40 -4.50 3.88
N VAL A 288 8.45 -3.67 3.45
CA VAL A 288 8.75 -2.49 2.62
C VAL A 288 9.63 -1.49 3.37
N LEU A 289 9.23 -1.09 4.57
CA LEU A 289 9.99 -0.15 5.40
C LEU A 289 11.43 -0.62 5.65
N PRO A 290 11.68 -1.85 6.13
CA PRO A 290 13.06 -2.29 6.37
C PRO A 290 13.88 -2.42 5.09
N ILE A 291 13.33 -2.85 3.96
CA ILE A 291 14.07 -2.85 2.69
C ILE A 291 14.46 -1.41 2.31
N THR A 292 13.54 -0.46 2.46
CA THR A 292 13.80 0.96 2.22
C THR A 292 14.94 1.49 3.10
N ILE A 293 14.96 1.13 4.40
CA ILE A 293 16.02 1.50 5.35
C ILE A 293 17.37 0.88 4.96
N LEU A 294 17.39 -0.36 4.45
CA LEU A 294 18.63 -1.02 4.01
C LEU A 294 19.21 -0.38 2.76
N VAL A 295 18.37 0.18 1.90
CA VAL A 295 18.83 0.93 0.71
C VAL A 295 19.48 2.24 1.14
N ASN A 296 18.85 3.00 2.03
CA ASN A 296 19.39 4.22 2.61
C ASN A 296 18.76 4.47 3.99
N PRO A 297 19.56 4.70 5.05
CA PRO A 297 19.03 5.04 6.37
C PRO A 297 18.08 6.24 6.31
N ILE A 298 16.97 6.15 7.03
CA ILE A 298 15.91 7.15 6.98
C ILE A 298 16.02 8.08 8.18
N SER A 299 16.15 9.39 7.93
CA SER A 299 15.99 10.44 8.92
C SER A 299 14.53 10.78 9.10
N ILE A 300 14.10 10.96 10.34
CA ILE A 300 12.70 11.21 10.69
C ILE A 300 12.49 12.69 10.94
N SER A 301 11.56 13.30 10.20
CA SER A 301 11.07 14.66 10.45
C SER A 301 9.91 14.67 11.46
N SER A 302 9.63 15.83 12.05
CA SER A 302 8.50 16.01 12.98
C SER A 302 7.14 15.68 12.36
N ASP A 303 6.99 15.89 11.07
CA ASP A 303 5.71 15.77 10.36
C ASP A 303 5.24 14.33 10.22
N VAL A 304 6.15 13.37 10.33
CA VAL A 304 5.87 11.93 10.28
C VAL A 304 4.98 11.48 11.45
N TRP A 305 5.01 12.18 12.59
CA TRP A 305 4.25 11.82 13.78
C TRP A 305 2.74 11.80 13.57
N LEU A 306 2.22 12.72 12.77
CA LEU A 306 0.80 12.73 12.43
C LEU A 306 0.39 11.40 11.77
N TYR A 307 1.17 10.95 10.78
CA TYR A 307 0.90 9.70 10.06
C TYR A 307 0.96 8.49 10.99
N VAL A 308 1.95 8.43 11.88
CA VAL A 308 2.10 7.33 12.86
C VAL A 308 0.90 7.27 13.80
N VAL A 309 0.48 8.41 14.35
CA VAL A 309 -0.67 8.48 15.27
C VAL A 309 -1.96 8.13 14.56
N VAL A 310 -2.21 8.67 13.36
CA VAL A 310 -3.42 8.36 12.58
C VAL A 310 -3.45 6.89 12.20
N MET A 311 -2.33 6.34 11.71
CA MET A 311 -2.21 4.92 11.38
C MET A 311 -2.54 4.03 12.60
N PHE A 312 -2.00 4.35 13.77
CA PHE A 312 -2.27 3.62 15.01
C PHE A 312 -3.75 3.71 15.40
N VAL A 313 -4.31 4.91 15.45
CA VAL A 313 -5.71 5.13 15.83
C VAL A 313 -6.66 4.42 14.85
N MET A 314 -6.42 4.52 13.55
CA MET A 314 -7.22 3.85 12.53
C MET A 314 -7.14 2.32 12.65
N THR A 315 -5.96 1.78 12.93
CA THR A 315 -5.77 0.33 13.12
C THR A 315 -6.50 -0.17 14.36
N VAL A 316 -6.38 0.54 15.48
CA VAL A 316 -7.10 0.19 16.73
C VAL A 316 -8.61 0.29 16.54
N LEU A 317 -9.08 1.35 15.87
CA LEU A 317 -10.51 1.51 15.58
C LEU A 317 -11.02 0.36 14.69
N ALA A 318 -10.31 0.03 13.61
CA ALA A 318 -10.70 -1.09 12.75
C ALA A 318 -10.77 -2.40 13.53
N TRP A 319 -9.79 -2.66 14.39
CA TRP A 319 -9.82 -3.83 15.28
C TRP A 319 -11.09 -3.85 16.14
N PHE A 320 -11.44 -2.73 16.79
CA PHE A 320 -12.66 -2.60 17.58
C PHE A 320 -13.92 -2.90 16.74
N LEU A 321 -13.98 -2.38 15.52
CA LEU A 321 -15.12 -2.58 14.61
C LEU A 321 -15.27 -4.03 14.13
N THR A 322 -14.20 -4.85 14.25
CA THR A 322 -14.25 -6.28 13.90
C THR A 322 -14.68 -7.20 15.05
N MET A 323 -14.86 -6.68 16.29
CA MET A 323 -15.09 -7.50 17.49
C MET A 323 -16.37 -8.34 17.43
N ASP A 324 -17.38 -7.93 16.68
CA ASP A 324 -18.59 -8.71 16.45
C ASP A 324 -18.51 -9.66 15.24
N SER A 325 -17.25 -10.03 14.84
CA SER A 325 -16.91 -10.96 13.75
C SER A 325 -17.39 -10.52 12.36
N ARG A 326 -17.58 -9.23 12.15
CA ARG A 326 -17.94 -8.64 10.85
C ARG A 326 -17.74 -7.14 10.87
N ILE A 327 -17.49 -6.57 9.69
CA ILE A 327 -17.55 -5.12 9.48
C ILE A 327 -18.83 -4.81 8.71
N LYS A 328 -19.65 -3.94 9.29
CA LYS A 328 -20.93 -3.52 8.70
C LYS A 328 -20.75 -2.31 7.78
N PRO A 329 -21.66 -2.07 6.82
CA PRO A 329 -21.56 -0.91 5.93
C PRO A 329 -21.45 0.44 6.67
N LYS A 330 -22.14 0.60 7.82
CA LYS A 330 -22.04 1.82 8.64
C LYS A 330 -20.61 2.03 9.18
N GLU A 331 -19.97 0.96 9.61
CA GLU A 331 -18.61 0.95 10.12
C GLU A 331 -17.62 1.23 8.99
N GLY A 332 -17.86 0.65 7.79
CA GLY A 332 -17.12 1.00 6.58
C GLY A 332 -17.24 2.49 6.24
N GLY A 333 -18.44 3.08 6.37
CA GLY A 333 -18.65 4.51 6.18
C GLY A 333 -17.87 5.38 7.18
N ILE A 334 -17.74 4.95 8.43
CA ILE A 334 -16.90 5.63 9.43
C ILE A 334 -15.43 5.62 9.02
N LEU A 335 -14.90 4.46 8.60
CA LEU A 335 -13.52 4.33 8.16
C LEU A 335 -13.22 5.23 6.96
N VAL A 336 -14.08 5.22 5.93
CA VAL A 336 -13.93 6.09 4.75
C VAL A 336 -14.02 7.57 5.14
N GLY A 337 -14.97 7.93 6.01
CA GLY A 337 -15.13 9.31 6.48
C GLY A 337 -13.89 9.83 7.22
N LEU A 338 -13.28 9.02 8.07
CA LEU A 338 -12.04 9.35 8.77
C LEU A 338 -10.86 9.48 7.79
N TYR A 339 -10.76 8.61 6.78
CA TYR A 339 -9.75 8.73 5.74
C TYR A 339 -9.89 10.03 4.93
N ILE A 340 -11.11 10.39 4.54
CA ILE A 340 -11.38 11.66 3.84
C ILE A 340 -11.01 12.85 4.73
N ALA A 341 -11.36 12.81 6.02
CA ALA A 341 -11.00 13.86 6.96
C ALA A 341 -9.47 14.00 7.12
N PHE A 342 -8.75 12.87 7.17
CA PHE A 342 -7.28 12.85 7.19
C PHE A 342 -6.69 13.48 5.91
N LEU A 343 -7.18 13.08 4.72
CA LEU A 343 -6.73 13.66 3.45
C LEU A 343 -6.99 15.16 3.38
N ALA A 344 -8.19 15.60 3.81
CA ALA A 344 -8.54 17.02 3.84
C ALA A 344 -7.60 17.81 4.78
N TYR A 345 -7.30 17.26 5.96
CA TYR A 345 -6.37 17.88 6.90
C TYR A 345 -4.95 18.00 6.31
N VAL A 346 -4.40 16.91 5.77
CA VAL A 346 -3.07 16.90 5.16
C VAL A 346 -3.00 17.89 4.00
N THR A 347 -4.01 17.88 3.11
CA THR A 347 -4.06 18.82 1.98
C THR A 347 -4.13 20.27 2.44
N PHE A 348 -4.95 20.57 3.47
CA PHE A 348 -5.05 21.91 4.02
C PHE A 348 -3.73 22.36 4.67
N SER A 349 -3.07 21.50 5.45
CA SER A 349 -1.79 21.81 6.10
C SER A 349 -0.62 22.02 5.13
N ILE A 350 -0.71 21.51 3.89
CA ILE A 350 0.30 21.73 2.85
C ILE A 350 0.07 23.10 2.14
N VAL A 351 -1.19 23.55 2.07
CA VAL A 351 -1.56 24.77 1.34
C VAL A 351 -1.45 26.03 2.22
N THR A 352 -1.51 25.88 3.55
CA THR A 352 -1.35 26.99 4.54
C THR A 352 0.06 27.07 5.06
#